data_155c88cb9545a3475ea18c13c31195ea
#
_entry.id   155c88cb9545a3475ea18c13c31195ea
#
_cell.length_a   1.000
_cell.length_b   1.000
_cell.length_c   1.000
_cell.angle_alpha   90.00
_cell.angle_beta   90.00
_cell.angle_gamma   90.00
#
_symmetry.space_group_name_H-M   'P 1'
#
loop_
_entity.id
_entity.type
_entity.pdbx_description
1 polymer ?
#
loop_
_entity_poly.entity_id
_entity_poly.type
_entity_poly.pdbx_seq_one_letter_code
_entity_poly.pdbx_strand_id
1 'polypeptide(L)'
;STGKTTTTTALSIVTGIPMINALSAREILTDLYPGRRFQDMTATELMALGLKRFEERIRAEEQALSQYDGFISDGSVLNEWIYGTVRMKVGINPGSTLPHRIAKRITGFTSKPFVNKYLESYGVVVNKHARNWYTDVIHLPIEFQMDPDGHRPVSEKYRRLSDQEIITSFKNLGFSPYPVKGSIPDRLEAIISHLGLTKTMSIDKAIELAQ
;
A
#
# COMPACT_ATOMS: atom_id res chain seq x y z
N SER A 1 10.11 2.34 -8.32
CA SER A 1 9.64 3.10 -7.15
C SER A 1 8.91 4.35 -7.60
N THR A 2 7.81 4.74 -6.95
CA THR A 2 7.10 6.01 -7.23
C THR A 2 7.62 7.15 -6.34
N GLY A 3 8.62 6.90 -5.49
CA GLY A 3 9.12 7.86 -4.52
C GLY A 3 8.15 8.16 -3.36
N LYS A 4 7.15 7.30 -3.13
CA LYS A 4 6.14 7.51 -2.07
C LYS A 4 6.76 7.75 -0.70
N THR A 5 7.57 6.84 -0.23
CA THR A 5 8.15 6.91 1.11
C THR A 5 8.93 8.21 1.34
N THR A 6 9.81 8.59 0.40
CA THR A 6 10.56 9.86 0.50
C THR A 6 9.61 11.06 0.50
N THR A 7 8.59 11.07 -0.39
CA THR A 7 7.61 12.15 -0.42
C THR A 7 6.82 12.24 0.89
N THR A 8 6.37 11.10 1.44
CA THR A 8 5.59 11.06 2.69
C THR A 8 6.42 11.48 3.90
N THR A 9 7.68 11.02 3.97
CA THR A 9 8.61 11.41 5.04
C THR A 9 8.90 12.91 4.99
N ALA A 10 9.24 13.45 3.80
CA ALA A 10 9.49 14.86 3.65
C ALA A 10 8.24 15.72 3.94
N LEU A 11 7.04 15.24 3.54
CA LEU A 11 5.78 15.92 3.86
C LEU A 11 5.54 15.98 5.37
N SER A 12 5.78 14.89 6.07
CA SER A 12 5.68 14.85 7.54
C SER A 12 6.64 15.85 8.20
N ILE A 13 7.89 15.87 7.76
CA ILE A 13 8.91 16.77 8.31
C ILE A 13 8.56 18.24 8.04
N VAL A 14 8.16 18.59 6.81
CA VAL A 14 7.88 19.98 6.44
C VAL A 14 6.61 20.53 7.07
N THR A 15 5.64 19.67 7.41
CA THR A 15 4.36 20.10 7.99
C THR A 15 4.28 19.89 9.50
N GLY A 16 5.13 19.02 10.06
CA GLY A 16 5.04 18.58 11.45
C GLY A 16 3.91 17.58 11.71
N ILE A 17 3.14 17.18 10.69
CA ILE A 17 2.10 16.14 10.82
C ILE A 17 2.78 14.78 10.93
N PRO A 18 2.46 13.94 11.94
CA PRO A 18 3.13 12.67 12.12
C PRO A 18 2.86 11.72 10.96
N MET A 19 3.91 11.05 10.48
CA MET A 19 3.77 9.91 9.58
C MET A 19 3.61 8.64 10.40
N ILE A 20 2.61 7.84 10.09
CA ILE A 20 2.46 6.53 10.73
C ILE A 20 3.57 5.57 10.25
N ASN A 21 4.09 4.79 11.19
CA ASN A 21 5.14 3.81 10.94
C ASN A 21 4.58 2.38 11.09
N ALA A 22 3.83 1.93 10.09
CA ALA A 22 3.32 0.56 10.07
C ALA A 22 4.37 -0.39 9.49
N LEU A 23 4.50 -1.58 10.07
CA LEU A 23 5.44 -2.61 9.64
C LEU A 23 5.25 -2.95 8.15
N SER A 24 6.35 -3.09 7.46
CA SER A 24 6.35 -3.52 6.06
C SER A 24 5.96 -4.99 5.93
N ALA A 25 5.48 -5.39 4.74
CA ALA A 25 5.18 -6.79 4.46
C ALA A 25 6.38 -7.73 4.66
N ARG A 26 7.61 -7.23 4.46
CA ARG A 26 8.83 -8.02 4.67
C ARG A 26 9.10 -8.25 6.15
N GLU A 27 8.98 -7.22 6.97
CA GLU A 27 9.16 -7.33 8.43
C GLU A 27 8.15 -8.32 8.99
N ILE A 28 6.87 -8.19 8.64
CA ILE A 28 5.81 -9.11 9.07
C ILE A 28 6.05 -10.54 8.55
N LEU A 29 6.51 -10.70 7.29
CA LEU A 29 6.85 -12.02 6.76
C LEU A 29 7.99 -12.66 7.55
N THR A 30 9.01 -11.88 7.88
CA THR A 30 10.17 -12.38 8.66
C THR A 30 9.75 -12.78 10.07
N ASP A 31 8.84 -12.05 10.67
CA ASP A 31 8.31 -12.32 12.02
C ASP A 31 7.42 -13.57 12.04
N LEU A 32 6.40 -13.62 11.18
CA LEU A 32 5.41 -14.72 11.16
C LEU A 32 5.95 -16.01 10.54
N TYR A 33 6.81 -15.91 9.55
CA TYR A 33 7.30 -17.04 8.75
C TYR A 33 8.81 -16.91 8.48
N PRO A 34 9.68 -17.07 9.50
CA PRO A 34 11.13 -16.92 9.36
C PRO A 34 11.69 -17.81 8.23
N GLY A 35 12.55 -17.24 7.39
CA GLY A 35 13.18 -17.94 6.28
C GLY A 35 12.31 -18.23 5.07
N ARG A 36 11.01 -17.84 5.08
CA ARG A 36 10.12 -17.99 3.93
C ARG A 36 10.21 -16.79 2.99
N ARG A 37 9.92 -17.02 1.71
CA ARG A 37 9.82 -15.97 0.69
C ARG A 37 8.37 -15.83 0.24
N PHE A 38 7.95 -14.65 -0.18
CA PHE A 38 6.58 -14.39 -0.67
C PHE A 38 6.13 -15.37 -1.76
N GLN A 39 7.04 -15.77 -2.63
CA GLN A 39 6.77 -16.70 -3.74
C GLN A 39 6.48 -18.14 -3.29
N ASP A 40 6.91 -18.51 -2.09
CA ASP A 40 6.76 -19.85 -1.54
C ASP A 40 5.50 -19.96 -0.65
N MET A 41 4.82 -18.85 -0.38
CA MET A 41 3.65 -18.82 0.47
C MET A 41 2.40 -19.39 -0.21
N THR A 42 1.57 -20.05 0.58
CA THR A 42 0.22 -20.46 0.20
C THR A 42 -0.74 -19.28 0.20
N ALA A 43 -1.93 -19.45 -0.39
CA ALA A 43 -2.96 -18.41 -0.36
C ALA A 43 -3.39 -18.05 1.07
N THR A 44 -3.53 -19.05 1.95
CA THR A 44 -3.92 -18.83 3.35
C THR A 44 -2.85 -18.10 4.17
N GLU A 45 -1.57 -18.42 3.95
CA GLU A 45 -0.46 -17.68 4.58
C GLU A 45 -0.41 -16.22 4.11
N LEU A 46 -0.65 -15.96 2.81
CA LEU A 46 -0.75 -14.61 2.27
C LEU A 46 -1.96 -13.84 2.84
N MET A 47 -3.08 -14.53 3.11
CA MET A 47 -4.23 -13.94 3.80
C MET A 47 -3.90 -13.55 5.24
N ALA A 48 -3.23 -14.44 5.99
CA ALA A 48 -2.78 -14.16 7.35
C ALA A 48 -1.82 -12.96 7.39
N LEU A 49 -0.89 -12.89 6.43
CA LEU A 49 0.02 -11.77 6.29
C LEU A 49 -0.70 -10.45 5.97
N GLY A 50 -1.70 -10.49 5.10
CA GLY A 50 -2.55 -9.34 4.79
C GLY A 50 -3.35 -8.85 6.01
N LEU A 51 -3.89 -9.78 6.81
CA LEU A 51 -4.60 -9.47 8.06
C LEU A 51 -3.68 -8.83 9.09
N LYS A 52 -2.46 -9.37 9.26
CA LYS A 52 -1.46 -8.78 10.18
C LYS A 52 -1.04 -7.38 9.75
N ARG A 53 -0.87 -7.14 8.45
CA ARG A 53 -0.58 -5.80 7.95
C ARG A 53 -1.72 -4.81 8.20
N PHE A 54 -2.96 -5.25 8.07
CA PHE A 54 -4.14 -4.45 8.41
C PHE A 54 -4.14 -4.10 9.89
N GLU A 55 -3.93 -5.08 10.77
CA GLU A 55 -3.82 -4.86 12.21
C GLU A 55 -2.74 -3.83 12.58
N GLU A 56 -1.52 -4.01 12.05
CA GLU A 56 -0.39 -3.11 12.32
C GLU A 56 -0.67 -1.68 11.84
N ARG A 57 -1.31 -1.54 10.69
CA ARG A 57 -1.67 -0.23 10.16
C ARG A 57 -2.72 0.47 11.04
N ILE A 58 -3.81 -0.21 11.39
CA ILE A 58 -4.84 0.37 12.26
C ILE A 58 -4.25 0.77 13.61
N ARG A 59 -3.40 -0.06 14.19
CA ARG A 59 -2.73 0.26 15.45
C ARG A 59 -1.86 1.53 15.34
N ALA A 60 -1.11 1.66 14.25
CA ALA A 60 -0.29 2.84 14.01
C ALA A 60 -1.14 4.11 13.76
N GLU A 61 -2.24 3.99 13.03
CA GLU A 61 -3.19 5.07 12.78
C GLU A 61 -3.87 5.52 14.10
N GLU A 62 -4.36 4.57 14.90
CA GLU A 62 -4.96 4.85 16.21
C GLU A 62 -3.98 5.53 17.17
N GLN A 63 -2.75 5.02 17.22
CA GLN A 63 -1.70 5.62 18.05
C GLN A 63 -1.42 7.07 17.63
N ALA A 64 -1.37 7.36 16.33
CA ALA A 64 -1.18 8.72 15.84
C ALA A 64 -2.35 9.63 16.24
N LEU A 65 -3.59 9.20 16.04
CA LEU A 65 -4.78 9.97 16.41
C LEU A 65 -4.98 10.15 17.93
N SER A 66 -4.42 9.27 18.74
CA SER A 66 -4.46 9.45 20.20
C SER A 66 -3.56 10.59 20.70
N GLN A 67 -2.60 11.02 19.89
CA GLN A 67 -1.60 12.02 20.24
C GLN A 67 -1.66 13.29 19.39
N TYR A 68 -2.25 13.23 18.22
CA TYR A 68 -2.29 14.29 17.22
C TYR A 68 -3.65 14.37 16.53
N ASP A 69 -3.96 15.52 15.94
CA ASP A 69 -5.23 15.76 15.25
C ASP A 69 -5.32 15.07 13.87
N GLY A 70 -4.24 14.45 13.40
CA GLY A 70 -4.19 13.78 12.11
C GLY A 70 -2.85 13.06 11.88
N PHE A 71 -2.76 12.36 10.75
CA PHE A 71 -1.56 11.63 10.37
C PHE A 71 -1.38 11.61 8.84
N ILE A 72 -0.16 11.33 8.42
CA ILE A 72 0.19 11.00 7.03
C ILE A 72 0.50 9.51 6.95
N SER A 73 -0.07 8.82 5.95
CA SER A 73 0.14 7.38 5.75
C SER A 73 0.75 7.08 4.38
N ASP A 74 1.89 6.37 4.34
CA ASP A 74 2.43 5.80 3.10
C ASP A 74 1.64 4.55 2.70
N GLY A 75 0.59 4.76 1.93
CA GLY A 75 -0.40 3.77 1.56
C GLY A 75 -1.60 3.73 2.51
N SER A 76 -2.47 2.75 2.35
CA SER A 76 -3.74 2.65 3.06
C SER A 76 -4.13 1.20 3.36
N VAL A 77 -5.13 1.00 4.21
CA VAL A 77 -5.73 -0.33 4.43
C VAL A 77 -6.27 -0.95 3.13
N LEU A 78 -6.73 -0.12 2.18
CA LEU A 78 -7.20 -0.61 0.87
C LEU A 78 -6.09 -1.26 0.05
N ASN A 79 -4.84 -0.80 0.17
CA ASN A 79 -3.71 -1.35 -0.56
C ASN A 79 -3.55 -2.84 -0.30
N GLU A 80 -3.68 -3.26 0.96
CA GLU A 80 -3.50 -4.65 1.36
C GLU A 80 -4.56 -5.57 0.74
N TRP A 81 -5.80 -5.15 0.80
CA TRP A 81 -6.93 -5.85 0.20
C TRP A 81 -6.83 -5.90 -1.32
N ILE A 82 -6.52 -4.77 -1.95
CA ILE A 82 -6.41 -4.66 -3.42
C ILE A 82 -5.26 -5.52 -3.94
N TYR A 83 -4.10 -5.51 -3.27
CA TYR A 83 -2.97 -6.36 -3.66
C TYR A 83 -3.33 -7.85 -3.60
N GLY A 84 -4.10 -8.28 -2.61
CA GLY A 84 -4.65 -9.64 -2.54
C GLY A 84 -5.60 -9.93 -3.69
N THR A 85 -6.56 -9.04 -3.94
CA THR A 85 -7.58 -9.18 -4.99
C THR A 85 -6.96 -9.20 -6.39
N VAL A 86 -6.05 -8.28 -6.70
CA VAL A 86 -5.37 -8.22 -8.00
C VAL A 86 -4.47 -9.45 -8.20
N ARG A 87 -3.82 -9.94 -7.13
CA ARG A 87 -3.03 -11.17 -7.20
C ARG A 87 -3.88 -12.39 -7.57
N MET A 88 -5.11 -12.47 -7.11
CA MET A 88 -6.04 -13.52 -7.53
C MET A 88 -6.45 -13.38 -9.00
N LYS A 89 -6.59 -12.15 -9.52
CA LYS A 89 -6.91 -11.88 -10.94
C LYS A 89 -5.75 -12.22 -11.89
N VAL A 90 -4.51 -11.89 -11.53
CA VAL A 90 -3.32 -12.09 -12.39
C VAL A 90 -2.57 -13.41 -12.14
N GLY A 91 -2.93 -14.13 -11.06
CA GLY A 91 -2.27 -15.35 -10.60
C GLY A 91 -1.37 -15.10 -9.39
N ILE A 92 -1.35 -16.09 -8.47
CA ILE A 92 -0.74 -15.96 -7.13
C ILE A 92 0.77 -15.66 -7.18
N ASN A 93 1.46 -16.08 -8.24
CA ASN A 93 2.91 -15.84 -8.41
C ASN A 93 3.23 -15.48 -9.87
N PRO A 94 2.96 -14.25 -10.32
CA PRO A 94 3.17 -13.87 -11.72
C PRO A 94 4.63 -13.92 -12.19
N GLY A 95 5.60 -13.96 -11.28
CA GLY A 95 7.03 -14.08 -11.58
C GLY A 95 7.63 -15.49 -11.41
N SER A 96 6.84 -16.53 -11.09
CA SER A 96 7.35 -17.90 -10.90
C SER A 96 7.54 -18.65 -12.22
N THR A 97 8.46 -19.65 -12.23
CA THR A 97 8.73 -20.52 -13.38
C THR A 97 7.50 -21.34 -13.78
N LEU A 98 7.42 -21.71 -15.08
CA LEU A 98 6.26 -22.40 -15.67
C LEU A 98 5.86 -23.69 -14.93
N PRO A 99 6.79 -24.60 -14.52
CA PRO A 99 6.41 -25.81 -13.78
C PRO A 99 5.83 -25.52 -12.40
N HIS A 100 6.35 -24.52 -11.71
CA HIS A 100 5.86 -24.10 -10.39
C HIS A 100 4.45 -23.47 -10.46
N ARG A 101 4.16 -22.75 -11.56
CA ARG A 101 2.82 -22.20 -11.82
C ARG A 101 1.79 -23.30 -12.08
N ILE A 102 2.17 -24.38 -12.81
CA ILE A 102 1.26 -25.49 -13.09
C ILE A 102 0.97 -26.28 -11.82
N ALA A 103 1.97 -26.61 -11.02
CA ALA A 103 1.78 -27.31 -9.74
C ALA A 103 0.89 -26.53 -8.78
N LYS A 104 1.12 -25.21 -8.60
CA LYS A 104 0.27 -24.35 -7.75
C LYS A 104 -1.14 -24.11 -8.34
N ARG A 105 -1.32 -24.20 -9.64
CA ARG A 105 -2.66 -24.09 -10.25
C ARG A 105 -3.53 -25.29 -9.90
N ILE A 106 -2.95 -26.48 -9.84
CA ILE A 106 -3.65 -27.72 -9.47
C ILE A 106 -4.03 -27.72 -7.99
N THR A 107 -3.09 -27.36 -7.10
CA THR A 107 -3.32 -27.33 -5.64
C THR A 107 -4.14 -26.10 -5.20
N GLY A 108 -4.11 -25.00 -5.94
CA GLY A 108 -4.87 -23.78 -5.62
C GLY A 108 -6.33 -23.79 -6.06
N PHE A 109 -6.76 -24.78 -6.85
CA PHE A 109 -8.11 -24.81 -7.40
C PHE A 109 -9.20 -25.03 -6.33
N THR A 110 -8.92 -25.82 -5.30
CA THR A 110 -9.85 -26.12 -4.20
C THR A 110 -10.02 -24.99 -3.20
N SER A 111 -9.01 -24.13 -3.03
CA SER A 111 -9.06 -23.01 -2.08
C SER A 111 -9.60 -21.70 -2.67
N LYS A 112 -9.70 -21.61 -4.00
CA LYS A 112 -10.08 -20.37 -4.70
C LYS A 112 -11.45 -19.81 -4.28
N PRO A 113 -12.54 -20.61 -4.14
CA PRO A 113 -13.83 -20.10 -3.69
C PRO A 113 -13.76 -19.50 -2.27
N PHE A 114 -13.04 -20.17 -1.37
CA PHE A 114 -12.85 -19.69 0.00
C PHE A 114 -12.07 -18.35 0.02
N VAL A 115 -10.96 -18.27 -0.71
CA VAL A 115 -10.14 -17.06 -0.78
C VAL A 115 -10.94 -15.89 -1.35
N ASN A 116 -11.77 -16.12 -2.37
CA ASN A 116 -12.62 -15.07 -2.94
C ASN A 116 -13.63 -14.56 -1.89
N LYS A 117 -14.34 -15.45 -1.19
CA LYS A 117 -15.27 -15.06 -0.14
C LYS A 117 -14.59 -14.32 1.02
N TYR A 118 -13.40 -14.74 1.39
CA TYR A 118 -12.60 -14.02 2.37
C TYR A 118 -12.28 -12.61 1.91
N LEU A 119 -11.77 -12.45 0.67
CA LEU A 119 -11.42 -11.13 0.13
C LEU A 119 -12.64 -10.21 -0.02
N GLU A 120 -13.81 -10.75 -0.35
CA GLU A 120 -15.06 -10.00 -0.35
C GLU A 120 -15.41 -9.48 1.05
N SER A 121 -15.39 -10.35 2.06
CA SER A 121 -15.66 -9.99 3.46
C SER A 121 -14.61 -9.04 4.03
N TYR A 122 -13.34 -9.28 3.73
CA TYR A 122 -12.24 -8.38 4.11
C TYR A 122 -12.40 -7.01 3.45
N GLY A 123 -12.85 -6.96 2.19
CA GLY A 123 -13.19 -5.73 1.48
C GLY A 123 -14.21 -4.86 2.21
N VAL A 124 -15.23 -5.47 2.82
CA VAL A 124 -16.23 -4.72 3.62
C VAL A 124 -15.56 -4.00 4.80
N VAL A 125 -14.67 -4.70 5.53
CA VAL A 125 -13.98 -4.15 6.70
C VAL A 125 -13.05 -3.00 6.31
N VAL A 126 -12.19 -3.19 5.30
CA VAL A 126 -11.22 -2.15 4.89
C VAL A 126 -11.88 -0.94 4.26
N ASN A 127 -12.97 -1.13 3.50
CA ASN A 127 -13.74 -0.03 2.93
C ASN A 127 -14.42 0.81 4.04
N LYS A 128 -14.97 0.16 5.05
CA LYS A 128 -15.58 0.85 6.20
C LYS A 128 -14.53 1.64 6.97
N HIS A 129 -13.37 1.05 7.22
CA HIS A 129 -12.26 1.74 7.89
C HIS A 129 -11.80 2.95 7.07
N ALA A 130 -11.48 2.77 5.79
CA ALA A 130 -11.01 3.86 4.94
C ALA A 130 -11.98 5.04 4.89
N ARG A 131 -13.29 4.77 4.77
CA ARG A 131 -14.32 5.80 4.74
C ARG A 131 -14.38 6.61 6.04
N ASN A 132 -14.12 5.98 7.19
CA ASN A 132 -14.28 6.62 8.49
C ASN A 132 -13.01 7.33 8.97
N TRP A 133 -11.83 6.92 8.46
CA TRP A 133 -10.55 7.32 9.02
C TRP A 133 -9.70 8.21 8.10
N TYR A 134 -9.95 8.17 6.79
CA TYR A 134 -9.21 9.02 5.85
C TYR A 134 -10.05 10.22 5.45
N THR A 135 -9.40 11.36 5.31
CA THR A 135 -10.01 12.62 4.84
C THR A 135 -9.60 12.90 3.40
N ASP A 136 -8.33 12.76 3.08
CA ASP A 136 -7.76 13.12 1.81
C ASP A 136 -6.94 11.98 1.22
N VAL A 137 -6.91 11.88 -0.10
CA VAL A 137 -6.17 10.86 -0.82
C VAL A 137 -5.28 11.52 -1.87
N ILE A 138 -3.97 11.46 -1.63
CA ILE A 138 -2.97 11.88 -2.61
C ILE A 138 -2.52 10.68 -3.42
N HIS A 139 -2.63 10.77 -4.73
CA HIS A 139 -2.22 9.72 -5.65
C HIS A 139 -0.92 10.09 -6.35
N LEU A 140 0.12 9.27 -6.16
CA LEU A 140 1.37 9.36 -6.91
C LEU A 140 1.33 8.36 -8.06
N PRO A 141 1.06 8.79 -9.30
CA PRO A 141 0.95 7.90 -10.46
C PRO A 141 2.26 7.15 -10.74
N ILE A 142 2.15 6.09 -11.52
CA ILE A 142 3.31 5.34 -12.01
C ILE A 142 4.01 6.18 -13.08
N GLU A 143 5.15 6.77 -12.75
CA GLU A 143 5.96 7.61 -13.67
C GLU A 143 7.19 6.87 -14.21
N PHE A 144 7.68 5.85 -13.49
CA PHE A 144 8.91 5.14 -13.85
C PHE A 144 8.65 3.65 -14.07
N GLN A 145 9.41 3.05 -14.98
CA GLN A 145 9.44 1.60 -15.11
C GLN A 145 10.01 0.98 -13.82
N MET A 146 9.60 -0.24 -13.56
CA MET A 146 10.06 -0.97 -12.38
C MET A 146 11.42 -1.59 -12.67
N ASP A 147 12.44 -1.18 -11.92
CA ASP A 147 13.70 -1.90 -11.90
C ASP A 147 13.48 -3.27 -11.23
N PRO A 148 13.97 -4.36 -11.83
CA PRO A 148 13.90 -5.69 -11.24
C PRO A 148 14.76 -5.73 -9.96
N ASP A 149 14.14 -5.57 -8.80
CA ASP A 149 14.84 -5.67 -7.50
C ASP A 149 15.04 -7.14 -7.03
N GLY A 150 14.64 -8.11 -7.84
CA GLY A 150 14.74 -9.54 -7.55
C GLY A 150 13.90 -10.03 -6.37
N HIS A 151 13.28 -9.14 -5.62
CA HIS A 151 12.57 -9.46 -4.39
C HIS A 151 11.04 -9.39 -4.52
N ARG A 152 10.52 -8.66 -5.51
CA ARG A 152 9.09 -8.50 -5.74
C ARG A 152 8.65 -9.30 -6.96
N PRO A 153 7.86 -10.37 -6.81
CA PRO A 153 7.30 -11.11 -7.93
C PRO A 153 6.12 -10.35 -8.55
N VAL A 154 6.36 -9.10 -8.98
CA VAL A 154 5.31 -8.24 -9.54
C VAL A 154 5.61 -7.96 -11.00
N SER A 155 4.62 -8.22 -11.85
CA SER A 155 4.64 -7.84 -13.25
C SER A 155 4.13 -6.40 -13.41
N GLU A 156 4.52 -5.73 -14.49
CA GLU A 156 4.00 -4.41 -14.84
C GLU A 156 2.46 -4.42 -14.94
N LYS A 157 1.89 -5.53 -15.42
CA LYS A 157 0.42 -5.74 -15.44
C LYS A 157 -0.18 -5.70 -14.03
N TYR A 158 0.45 -6.39 -13.06
CA TYR A 158 0.00 -6.38 -11.67
C TYR A 158 0.04 -4.97 -11.07
N ARG A 159 1.13 -4.25 -11.32
CA ARG A 159 1.35 -2.89 -10.83
C ARG A 159 0.28 -1.93 -11.36
N ARG A 160 0.02 -1.93 -12.68
CA ARG A 160 -1.01 -1.08 -13.31
C ARG A 160 -2.42 -1.42 -12.85
N LEU A 161 -2.76 -2.70 -12.76
CA LEU A 161 -4.07 -3.12 -12.25
C LEU A 161 -4.25 -2.72 -10.78
N SER A 162 -3.24 -2.87 -9.95
CA SER A 162 -3.30 -2.44 -8.55
C SER A 162 -3.51 -0.93 -8.44
N ASP A 163 -2.79 -0.14 -9.22
CA ASP A 163 -2.94 1.32 -9.26
C ASP A 163 -4.37 1.74 -9.65
N GLN A 164 -4.92 1.15 -10.73
CA GLN A 164 -6.28 1.41 -11.18
C GLN A 164 -7.34 1.02 -10.15
N GLU A 165 -7.20 -0.15 -9.53
CA GLU A 165 -8.14 -0.64 -8.51
C GLU A 165 -8.11 0.23 -7.24
N ILE A 166 -6.93 0.73 -6.83
CA ILE A 166 -6.78 1.65 -5.69
C ILE A 166 -7.56 2.94 -5.97
N ILE A 167 -7.34 3.58 -7.12
CA ILE A 167 -8.05 4.81 -7.51
C ILE A 167 -9.55 4.57 -7.57
N THR A 168 -9.98 3.48 -8.22
CA THR A 168 -11.39 3.13 -8.36
C THR A 168 -12.05 2.89 -7.01
N SER A 169 -11.38 2.18 -6.10
CA SER A 169 -11.90 1.90 -4.77
C SER A 169 -12.08 3.17 -3.95
N PHE A 170 -11.12 4.09 -3.96
CA PHE A 170 -11.28 5.38 -3.28
C PHE A 170 -12.41 6.22 -3.88
N LYS A 171 -12.55 6.27 -5.21
CA LYS A 171 -13.68 6.96 -5.86
C LYS A 171 -15.02 6.37 -5.45
N ASN A 172 -15.14 5.05 -5.39
CA ASN A 172 -16.36 4.36 -4.96
C ASN A 172 -16.73 4.64 -3.49
N LEU A 173 -15.74 5.00 -2.67
CA LEU A 173 -15.95 5.43 -1.30
C LEU A 173 -16.30 6.92 -1.16
N GLY A 174 -16.33 7.67 -2.27
CA GLY A 174 -16.65 9.11 -2.30
C GLY A 174 -15.43 10.02 -2.21
N PHE A 175 -14.21 9.50 -2.23
CA PHE A 175 -13.00 10.31 -2.29
C PHE A 175 -12.72 10.83 -3.70
N SER A 176 -11.99 11.93 -3.78
CA SER A 176 -11.43 12.49 -5.02
C SER A 176 -9.91 12.41 -4.98
N PRO A 177 -9.29 11.25 -5.35
CA PRO A 177 -7.84 11.11 -5.31
C PRO A 177 -7.16 12.21 -6.12
N TYR A 178 -6.31 13.01 -5.47
CA TYR A 178 -5.59 14.12 -6.09
C TYR A 178 -4.27 13.63 -6.69
N PRO A 179 -4.10 13.64 -8.03
CA PRO A 179 -2.90 13.14 -8.67
C PRO A 179 -1.77 14.15 -8.56
N VAL A 180 -0.61 13.72 -8.08
CA VAL A 180 0.59 14.54 -7.94
C VAL A 180 1.76 13.89 -8.68
N LYS A 181 2.45 14.66 -9.52
CA LYS A 181 3.55 14.23 -10.39
C LYS A 181 4.77 15.13 -10.22
N GLY A 182 5.85 14.75 -10.88
CA GLY A 182 7.07 15.55 -10.97
C GLY A 182 8.12 15.24 -9.90
N SER A 183 9.02 16.17 -9.67
CA SER A 183 10.08 16.06 -8.66
C SER A 183 9.52 16.05 -7.23
N ILE A 184 10.32 15.63 -6.25
CA ILE A 184 9.88 15.65 -4.85
C ILE A 184 9.49 17.06 -4.38
N PRO A 185 10.27 18.12 -4.67
CA PRO A 185 9.85 19.50 -4.36
C PRO A 185 8.49 19.86 -4.97
N ASP A 186 8.29 19.60 -6.27
CA ASP A 186 7.02 19.89 -6.96
C ASP A 186 5.84 19.17 -6.31
N ARG A 187 6.03 17.90 -5.93
CA ARG A 187 5.00 17.11 -5.24
C ARG A 187 4.65 17.70 -3.88
N LEU A 188 5.63 18.08 -3.09
CA LEU A 188 5.41 18.67 -1.77
C LEU A 188 4.67 19.99 -1.87
N GLU A 189 5.07 20.89 -2.78
CA GLU A 189 4.36 22.16 -3.00
C GLU A 189 2.91 21.92 -3.44
N ALA A 190 2.69 21.00 -4.38
CA ALA A 190 1.34 20.68 -4.85
C ALA A 190 0.44 20.12 -3.74
N ILE A 191 0.97 19.22 -2.90
CA ILE A 191 0.21 18.62 -1.78
C ILE A 191 -0.10 19.68 -0.72
N ILE A 192 0.91 20.45 -0.31
CA ILE A 192 0.77 21.50 0.71
C ILE A 192 -0.26 22.53 0.27
N SER A 193 -0.17 22.99 -0.98
CA SER A 193 -1.11 23.96 -1.55
C SER A 193 -2.53 23.39 -1.66
N HIS A 194 -2.65 22.14 -2.15
CA HIS A 194 -3.96 21.49 -2.32
C HIS A 194 -4.71 21.28 -1.00
N LEU A 195 -3.97 20.89 0.04
CA LEU A 195 -4.55 20.60 1.36
C LEU A 195 -4.54 21.83 2.31
N GLY A 196 -3.96 22.95 1.89
CA GLY A 196 -3.86 24.16 2.72
C GLY A 196 -2.99 23.95 3.97
N LEU A 197 -1.94 23.12 3.88
CA LEU A 197 -1.10 22.79 5.03
C LEU A 197 -0.09 23.90 5.33
N THR A 198 0.24 24.06 6.61
CA THR A 198 1.28 25.02 7.04
C THR A 198 2.65 24.35 7.02
N LYS A 199 3.65 25.08 6.48
CA LYS A 199 5.06 24.64 6.51
C LYS A 199 5.72 25.07 7.83
N THR A 200 6.42 24.18 8.50
CA THR A 200 7.23 24.45 9.70
C THR A 200 8.68 24.72 9.36
N MET A 201 9.13 24.33 8.14
CA MET A 201 10.46 24.58 7.60
C MET A 201 10.44 24.66 6.06
N SER A 202 11.60 24.91 5.43
CA SER A 202 11.71 24.88 3.98
C SER A 202 11.61 23.46 3.44
N ILE A 203 11.08 23.33 2.21
CA ILE A 203 10.95 22.02 1.52
C ILE A 203 12.32 21.38 1.29
N ASP A 204 13.33 22.19 0.86
CA ASP A 204 14.68 21.68 0.61
C ASP A 204 15.28 21.04 1.87
N LYS A 205 15.11 21.70 3.02
CA LYS A 205 15.58 21.17 4.30
C LYS A 205 14.85 19.89 4.71
N ALA A 206 13.54 19.85 4.49
CA ALA A 206 12.75 18.65 4.79
C ALA A 206 13.15 17.46 3.89
N ILE A 207 13.48 17.71 2.62
CA ILE A 207 13.95 16.67 1.70
C ILE A 207 15.33 16.15 2.12
N GLU A 208 16.24 17.06 2.49
CA GLU A 208 17.56 16.68 3.02
C GLU A 208 17.46 15.75 4.23
N LEU A 209 16.53 16.03 5.14
CA LEU A 209 16.29 15.23 6.34
C LEU A 209 15.54 13.91 6.07
N ALA A 210 14.86 13.78 4.93
CA ALA A 210 14.10 12.60 4.54
C ALA A 210 14.91 11.57 3.72
N GLN A 211 16.15 11.89 3.33
CA GLN A 211 17.08 11.03 2.58
C GLN A 211 18.00 10.26 3.52
#